data_c553b19c840339946cd8bb7745c934a8
#
_entry.id   c553b19c840339946cd8bb7745c934a8
#
_cell.length_a   1.000
_cell.length_b   1.000
_cell.length_c   1.000
_cell.angle_alpha   90.00
_cell.angle_beta   90.00
_cell.angle_gamma   90.00
#
_symmetry.space_group_name_H-M   'P 1'
#
loop_
_entity.id
_entity.type
_entity.pdbx_description
1 polymer ?
#
loop_
_entity_poly.entity_id
_entity_poly.type
_entity_poly.pdbx_seq_one_letter_code
_entity_poly.pdbx_strand_id
1 'polypeptide(L)'
;MLRHVLCAIACAATLAAPPAAAAEPAPLPLFDAHLHYNWEPVPHFTLEQVLALFRAQNVTGILATSRPNDGTRALYEAKPKDLWVVPFIRPYRVRPDIQTWMSDPQTEELIATEFKRGYYQGIGEFHLSGRAAEAPQVKKTVDFAVRHDLYLHAHADDEALEILFRHNPKAKIVWAHTGFFTAPEQVAAYLERYPALWCELSYRGGITAGGRLTDEWRRLFERYPDRFLLGSDTWVNERWDSYGRTMAEYRGWLAQLPRTVAEQIAWRNAERLFRR
;
A
#
# COMPACT_ATOMS: atom_id res chain seq x y z
N MET A 1 19.83 50.28 77.50
CA MET A 1 18.73 49.92 76.63
C MET A 1 19.31 49.46 75.34
N LEU A 2 19.51 48.13 75.16
CA LEU A 2 20.00 47.53 73.93
C LEU A 2 18.81 47.07 73.03
N ARG A 3 18.68 47.63 71.86
CA ARG A 3 17.72 47.20 70.85
C ARG A 3 18.32 46.11 69.98
N HIS A 4 17.77 44.91 70.05
CA HIS A 4 18.16 43.82 69.11
C HIS A 4 17.37 43.98 67.84
N VAL A 5 18.06 44.08 66.69
CA VAL A 5 17.51 44.05 65.37
C VAL A 5 17.61 42.61 64.90
N LEU A 6 16.45 41.93 64.74
CA LEU A 6 16.38 40.64 64.08
C LEU A 6 16.32 40.82 62.55
N CYS A 7 17.36 40.36 61.87
CA CYS A 7 17.35 40.24 60.37
C CYS A 7 16.70 38.90 59.99
N ALA A 8 15.55 38.95 59.36
CA ALA A 8 14.91 37.77 58.77
C ALA A 8 15.46 37.52 57.35
N ILE A 9 16.19 36.44 57.20
CA ILE A 9 16.64 35.96 55.87
C ILE A 9 15.51 35.14 55.23
N ALA A 10 14.88 35.70 54.20
CA ALA A 10 13.90 34.97 53.36
C ALA A 10 14.67 34.09 52.33
N CYS A 11 14.67 32.77 52.54
CA CYS A 11 15.12 31.82 51.54
C CYS A 11 14.06 31.68 50.43
N ALA A 12 14.30 32.25 49.27
CA ALA A 12 13.49 32.00 48.08
C ALA A 12 13.88 30.63 47.48
N ALA A 13 13.03 29.62 47.67
CA ALA A 13 13.19 28.33 46.99
C ALA A 13 12.73 28.48 45.52
N THR A 14 13.66 28.48 44.61
CA THR A 14 13.35 28.38 43.17
C THR A 14 12.94 26.97 42.84
N LEU A 15 11.65 26.75 42.62
CA LEU A 15 11.11 25.52 42.06
C LEU A 15 11.55 25.41 40.58
N ALA A 16 12.56 24.58 40.30
CA ALA A 16 12.93 24.23 38.94
C ALA A 16 11.77 23.46 38.31
N ALA A 17 11.23 23.97 37.18
CA ALA A 17 10.25 23.26 36.40
C ALA A 17 10.82 21.92 35.88
N PRO A 18 10.06 20.82 35.88
CA PRO A 18 10.56 19.58 35.32
C PRO A 18 10.86 19.75 33.83
N PRO A 19 11.93 19.09 33.33
CA PRO A 19 12.23 19.13 31.90
C PRO A 19 11.03 18.68 31.11
N ALA A 20 10.66 19.44 30.07
CA ALA A 20 9.62 19.05 29.14
C ALA A 20 9.98 17.67 28.57
N ALA A 21 9.06 16.70 28.73
CA ALA A 21 9.23 15.40 28.12
C ALA A 21 9.45 15.58 26.61
N ALA A 22 10.56 15.05 26.10
CA ALA A 22 10.81 15.06 24.66
C ALA A 22 9.61 14.40 23.96
N ALA A 23 8.99 15.09 23.02
CA ALA A 23 7.88 14.53 22.25
C ALA A 23 8.36 13.23 21.59
N GLU A 24 7.59 12.15 21.76
CA GLU A 24 7.87 10.89 21.09
C GLU A 24 8.00 11.16 19.58
N PRO A 25 9.04 10.61 18.92
CA PRO A 25 9.23 10.81 17.50
C PRO A 25 7.97 10.34 16.75
N ALA A 26 7.52 11.13 15.79
CA ALA A 26 6.37 10.77 14.97
C ALA A 26 6.56 9.37 14.37
N PRO A 27 5.51 8.54 14.33
CA PRO A 27 5.61 7.19 13.80
C PRO A 27 6.06 7.23 12.33
N LEU A 28 6.80 6.21 11.89
CA LEU A 28 7.27 6.07 10.52
C LEU A 28 6.09 6.29 9.54
N PRO A 29 6.20 7.22 8.56
CA PRO A 29 5.17 7.40 7.54
C PRO A 29 5.02 6.12 6.73
N LEU A 30 3.81 5.83 6.29
CA LEU A 30 3.52 4.66 5.46
C LEU A 30 2.87 5.09 4.15
N PHE A 31 3.14 4.33 3.09
CA PHE A 31 2.38 4.33 1.86
C PHE A 31 1.60 3.01 1.77
N ASP A 32 0.29 3.07 1.66
CA ASP A 32 -0.59 1.91 1.49
C ASP A 32 -0.79 1.64 0.00
N ALA A 33 -0.02 0.69 -0.53
CA ALA A 33 0.00 0.36 -1.96
C ALA A 33 -1.06 -0.66 -2.38
N HIS A 34 -2.01 -0.99 -1.50
CA HIS A 34 -3.11 -1.88 -1.81
C HIS A 34 -4.35 -1.51 -0.98
N LEU A 35 -5.17 -0.63 -1.52
CA LEU A 35 -6.34 -0.12 -0.82
C LEU A 35 -7.58 -0.17 -1.70
N HIS A 36 -8.70 -0.64 -1.12
CA HIS A 36 -10.00 -0.66 -1.76
C HIS A 36 -11.00 0.22 -1.01
N TYR A 37 -11.50 1.26 -1.68
CA TYR A 37 -12.63 2.03 -1.17
C TYR A 37 -13.89 1.65 -1.98
N ASN A 38 -14.32 0.38 -1.80
CA ASN A 38 -15.45 -0.18 -2.54
C ASN A 38 -16.78 0.45 -2.11
N TRP A 39 -17.64 0.74 -3.09
CA TRP A 39 -18.99 1.24 -2.88
C TRP A 39 -20.05 0.14 -3.04
N GLU A 40 -19.62 -1.09 -2.96
CA GLU A 40 -20.48 -2.28 -2.96
C GLU A 40 -20.19 -3.17 -1.74
N PRO A 41 -21.18 -3.42 -0.93
CA PRO A 41 -22.42 -2.67 -0.76
C PRO A 41 -22.13 -1.21 -0.38
N VAL A 42 -23.10 -0.38 -0.05
CA VAL A 42 -22.90 1.01 0.39
C VAL A 42 -21.66 1.12 1.28
N PRO A 43 -20.78 2.11 1.06
CA PRO A 43 -19.53 2.22 1.83
C PRO A 43 -19.82 2.26 3.33
N HIS A 44 -19.15 1.38 4.08
CA HIS A 44 -19.26 1.29 5.53
C HIS A 44 -18.72 2.58 6.19
N PHE A 45 -17.61 3.08 5.68
CA PHE A 45 -16.98 4.32 6.11
C PHE A 45 -17.25 5.45 5.11
N THR A 46 -17.58 6.64 5.62
CA THR A 46 -17.63 7.85 4.79
C THR A 46 -16.21 8.24 4.36
N LEU A 47 -16.11 9.04 3.29
CA LEU A 47 -14.83 9.56 2.81
C LEU A 47 -14.07 10.31 3.93
N GLU A 48 -14.76 11.11 4.73
CA GLU A 48 -14.16 11.85 5.84
C GLU A 48 -13.57 10.90 6.90
N GLN A 49 -14.31 9.83 7.27
CA GLN A 49 -13.84 8.82 8.21
C GLN A 49 -12.59 8.10 7.68
N VAL A 50 -12.58 7.73 6.40
CA VAL A 50 -11.43 7.08 5.76
C VAL A 50 -10.21 8.01 5.75
N LEU A 51 -10.39 9.27 5.38
CA LEU A 51 -9.31 10.25 5.42
C LEU A 51 -8.80 10.52 6.85
N ALA A 52 -9.68 10.47 7.85
CA ALA A 52 -9.30 10.57 9.26
C ALA A 52 -8.47 9.37 9.72
N LEU A 53 -8.80 8.14 9.27
CA LEU A 53 -8.00 6.94 9.55
C LEU A 53 -6.58 7.06 8.99
N PHE A 54 -6.40 7.54 7.76
CA PHE A 54 -5.07 7.73 7.17
C PHE A 54 -4.24 8.71 8.00
N ARG A 55 -4.82 9.87 8.37
CA ARG A 55 -4.13 10.85 9.24
C ARG A 55 -3.74 10.26 10.59
N ALA A 56 -4.68 9.58 11.26
CA ALA A 56 -4.45 8.95 12.55
C ALA A 56 -3.34 7.90 12.52
N GLN A 57 -3.14 7.25 11.36
CA GLN A 57 -2.13 6.23 11.16
C GLN A 57 -0.85 6.76 10.48
N ASN A 58 -0.69 8.07 10.29
CA ASN A 58 0.44 8.67 9.55
C ASN A 58 0.69 7.95 8.21
N VAL A 59 -0.41 7.67 7.47
CA VAL A 59 -0.37 7.20 6.09
C VAL A 59 -0.33 8.42 5.19
N THR A 60 0.75 8.59 4.45
CA THR A 60 1.04 9.79 3.65
C THR A 60 0.76 9.58 2.16
N GLY A 61 0.49 8.35 1.75
CA GLY A 61 0.10 8.04 0.38
C GLY A 61 -0.65 6.72 0.28
N ILE A 62 -1.46 6.60 -0.75
CA ILE A 62 -2.26 5.41 -1.05
C ILE A 62 -2.28 5.10 -2.54
N LEU A 63 -2.21 3.82 -2.91
CA LEU A 63 -2.66 3.31 -4.19
C LEU A 63 -4.12 2.89 -4.03
N ALA A 64 -5.01 3.66 -4.62
CA ALA A 64 -6.44 3.51 -4.44
C ALA A 64 -7.09 2.78 -5.62
N THR A 65 -7.88 1.77 -5.31
CA THR A 65 -8.79 1.10 -6.25
C THR A 65 -10.18 0.97 -5.63
N SER A 66 -11.20 0.83 -6.47
CA SER A 66 -12.55 0.56 -5.98
C SER A 66 -13.42 -0.10 -7.05
N ARG A 67 -14.50 -0.71 -6.62
CA ARG A 67 -15.59 -1.13 -7.50
C ARG A 67 -16.93 -0.59 -6.99
N PRO A 68 -17.65 0.15 -7.82
CA PRO A 68 -17.14 0.74 -9.08
C PRO A 68 -15.99 1.72 -8.82
N ASN A 69 -15.36 2.22 -9.88
CA ASN A 69 -14.25 3.19 -9.80
C ASN A 69 -14.62 4.54 -9.13
N ASP A 70 -15.87 4.73 -8.76
CA ASP A 70 -16.40 5.91 -8.06
C ASP A 70 -15.70 6.18 -6.73
N GLY A 71 -15.39 5.13 -5.96
CA GLY A 71 -14.67 5.27 -4.70
C GLY A 71 -13.23 5.75 -4.91
N THR A 72 -12.53 5.22 -5.92
CA THR A 72 -11.20 5.71 -6.32
C THR A 72 -11.25 7.18 -6.74
N ARG A 73 -12.25 7.53 -7.54
CA ARG A 73 -12.48 8.91 -7.98
C ARG A 73 -12.73 9.84 -6.80
N ALA A 74 -13.60 9.45 -5.88
CA ALA A 74 -13.91 10.25 -4.69
C ALA A 74 -12.66 10.55 -3.85
N LEU A 75 -11.79 9.56 -3.62
CA LEU A 75 -10.52 9.76 -2.92
C LEU A 75 -9.60 10.73 -3.67
N TYR A 76 -9.47 10.57 -4.99
CA TYR A 76 -8.59 11.40 -5.81
C TYR A 76 -9.10 12.86 -5.91
N GLU A 77 -10.39 13.07 -6.16
CA GLU A 77 -11.01 14.39 -6.34
C GLU A 77 -11.11 15.17 -5.03
N ALA A 78 -11.12 14.51 -3.88
CA ALA A 78 -11.06 15.14 -2.57
C ALA A 78 -9.78 15.97 -2.36
N LYS A 79 -8.70 15.68 -3.09
CA LYS A 79 -7.41 16.37 -3.04
C LYS A 79 -6.92 16.63 -1.60
N PRO A 80 -6.86 15.61 -0.75
CA PRO A 80 -6.47 15.79 0.64
C PRO A 80 -5.04 16.34 0.70
N LYS A 81 -4.81 17.38 1.53
CA LYS A 81 -3.53 18.10 1.56
C LYS A 81 -2.37 17.22 2.04
N ASP A 82 -2.65 16.30 2.95
CA ASP A 82 -1.63 15.51 3.66
C ASP A 82 -1.57 14.05 3.17
N LEU A 83 -2.25 13.74 2.07
CA LEU A 83 -2.32 12.40 1.52
C LEU A 83 -2.14 12.44 0.01
N TRP A 84 -1.16 11.74 -0.49
CA TRP A 84 -0.99 11.54 -1.92
C TRP A 84 -1.79 10.33 -2.41
N VAL A 85 -2.73 10.55 -3.33
CA VAL A 85 -3.58 9.51 -3.90
C VAL A 85 -3.08 9.12 -5.27
N VAL A 86 -2.74 7.84 -5.44
CA VAL A 86 -2.36 7.22 -6.72
C VAL A 86 -3.55 6.39 -7.20
N PRO A 87 -4.36 6.87 -8.15
CA PRO A 87 -5.55 6.17 -8.60
C PRO A 87 -5.22 5.09 -9.64
N PHE A 88 -5.77 3.89 -9.44
CA PHE A 88 -5.73 2.79 -10.42
C PHE A 88 -7.14 2.47 -10.89
N ILE A 89 -7.28 2.09 -12.16
CA ILE A 89 -8.54 1.62 -12.76
C ILE A 89 -8.78 0.20 -12.31
N ARG A 90 -9.85 -0.06 -11.56
CA ARG A 90 -10.27 -1.43 -11.31
C ARG A 90 -11.11 -1.93 -12.48
N PRO A 91 -10.78 -3.09 -13.09
CA PRO A 91 -11.53 -3.59 -14.25
C PRO A 91 -12.84 -4.28 -13.83
N TYR A 92 -13.47 -3.82 -12.74
CA TYR A 92 -14.69 -4.36 -12.15
C TYR A 92 -15.73 -3.26 -11.96
N ARG A 93 -16.95 -3.55 -12.35
CA ARG A 93 -18.14 -2.73 -12.08
C ARG A 93 -18.80 -3.17 -10.77
N VAL A 94 -18.86 -4.50 -10.59
CA VAL A 94 -19.52 -5.19 -9.48
C VAL A 94 -18.68 -6.39 -9.03
N ARG A 95 -18.97 -6.93 -7.84
CA ARG A 95 -18.21 -8.05 -7.27
C ARG A 95 -18.12 -9.30 -8.15
N PRO A 96 -19.18 -9.75 -8.88
CA PRO A 96 -19.06 -10.88 -9.79
C PRO A 96 -18.02 -10.73 -10.89
N ASP A 97 -17.69 -9.50 -11.30
CA ASP A 97 -16.69 -9.24 -12.36
C ASP A 97 -15.31 -9.80 -12.00
N ILE A 98 -15.00 -10.03 -10.72
CA ILE A 98 -13.76 -10.66 -10.25
C ILE A 98 -13.51 -11.99 -10.97
N GLN A 99 -14.56 -12.76 -11.25
CA GLN A 99 -14.46 -14.08 -11.87
C GLN A 99 -14.64 -14.07 -13.40
N THR A 100 -15.06 -12.94 -13.98
CA THR A 100 -15.48 -12.91 -15.40
C THR A 100 -14.75 -11.85 -16.25
N TRP A 101 -14.07 -10.88 -15.63
CA TRP A 101 -13.45 -9.74 -16.33
C TRP A 101 -12.52 -10.17 -17.49
N MET A 102 -11.80 -11.31 -17.32
CA MET A 102 -10.85 -11.82 -18.31
C MET A 102 -11.55 -12.38 -19.57
N SER A 103 -12.85 -12.57 -19.55
CA SER A 103 -13.68 -13.03 -20.68
C SER A 103 -14.79 -12.04 -21.07
N ASP A 104 -14.93 -10.93 -20.32
CA ASP A 104 -15.98 -9.92 -20.60
C ASP A 104 -15.43 -8.85 -21.56
N PRO A 105 -15.99 -8.73 -22.79
CA PRO A 105 -15.56 -7.72 -23.76
C PRO A 105 -15.80 -6.28 -23.28
N GLN A 106 -16.73 -6.04 -22.36
CA GLN A 106 -17.00 -4.71 -21.80
C GLN A 106 -15.87 -4.19 -20.90
N THR A 107 -14.98 -5.08 -20.43
CA THR A 107 -13.82 -4.68 -19.63
C THR A 107 -12.89 -3.73 -20.39
N GLU A 108 -12.70 -3.95 -21.70
CA GLU A 108 -11.87 -3.08 -22.55
C GLU A 108 -12.46 -1.67 -22.62
N GLU A 109 -13.77 -1.57 -22.81
CA GLU A 109 -14.48 -0.30 -22.87
C GLU A 109 -14.45 0.43 -21.50
N LEU A 110 -14.63 -0.30 -20.40
CA LEU A 110 -14.51 0.23 -19.05
C LEU A 110 -13.14 0.85 -18.81
N ILE A 111 -12.07 0.11 -19.11
CA ILE A 111 -10.69 0.60 -18.94
C ILE A 111 -10.43 1.83 -19.81
N ALA A 112 -10.83 1.79 -21.08
CA ALA A 112 -10.63 2.90 -22.01
C ALA A 112 -11.43 4.15 -21.59
N THR A 113 -12.64 3.98 -21.05
CA THR A 113 -13.48 5.07 -20.59
C THR A 113 -12.91 5.73 -19.33
N GLU A 114 -12.50 4.94 -18.35
CA GLU A 114 -11.88 5.50 -17.14
C GLU A 114 -10.53 6.16 -17.46
N PHE A 115 -9.71 5.56 -18.33
CA PHE A 115 -8.43 6.13 -18.73
C PHE A 115 -8.54 7.53 -19.35
N LYS A 116 -9.61 7.85 -20.07
CA LYS A 116 -9.86 9.19 -20.65
C LYS A 116 -9.94 10.31 -19.60
N ARG A 117 -10.11 9.98 -18.31
CA ARG A 117 -10.08 10.98 -17.22
C ARG A 117 -8.68 11.58 -17.01
N GLY A 118 -7.62 10.93 -17.51
CA GLY A 118 -6.27 11.50 -17.62
C GLY A 118 -5.42 11.45 -16.33
N TYR A 119 -5.90 10.87 -15.23
CA TYR A 119 -5.17 10.87 -13.97
C TYR A 119 -4.76 9.47 -13.47
N TYR A 120 -5.29 8.40 -14.04
CA TYR A 120 -4.97 7.05 -13.61
C TYR A 120 -3.52 6.67 -13.94
N GLN A 121 -2.86 5.97 -13.00
CA GLN A 121 -1.48 5.54 -13.13
C GLN A 121 -1.32 4.03 -13.33
N GLY A 122 -2.41 3.27 -13.23
CA GLY A 122 -2.38 1.83 -13.39
C GLY A 122 -3.76 1.21 -13.57
N ILE A 123 -3.76 -0.11 -13.75
CA ILE A 123 -4.95 -0.97 -13.88
C ILE A 123 -4.86 -2.08 -12.83
N GLY A 124 -5.90 -2.29 -12.06
CA GLY A 124 -5.99 -3.31 -11.01
C GLY A 124 -6.53 -2.71 -9.70
N GLU A 125 -6.63 -3.47 -8.63
CA GLU A 125 -6.26 -4.87 -8.56
C GLU A 125 -7.19 -5.72 -9.45
N PHE A 126 -6.64 -6.68 -10.18
CA PHE A 126 -7.37 -7.72 -10.89
C PHE A 126 -6.88 -9.11 -10.49
N HIS A 127 -7.80 -10.10 -10.53
CA HIS A 127 -7.55 -11.46 -10.08
C HIS A 127 -7.32 -12.38 -11.28
N LEU A 128 -6.26 -13.19 -11.20
CA LEU A 128 -5.94 -14.23 -12.19
C LEU A 128 -5.36 -15.45 -11.47
N SER A 129 -5.65 -16.63 -11.97
CA SER A 129 -5.04 -17.88 -11.52
C SER A 129 -4.69 -18.74 -12.71
N GLY A 130 -3.45 -19.24 -12.74
CA GLY A 130 -2.96 -20.15 -13.74
C GLY A 130 -3.24 -19.67 -15.16
N ARG A 131 -3.71 -20.60 -15.99
CA ARG A 131 -3.94 -20.38 -17.42
C ARG A 131 -5.09 -19.42 -17.73
N ALA A 132 -5.92 -19.01 -16.77
CA ALA A 132 -6.89 -17.93 -17.01
C ALA A 132 -6.20 -16.63 -17.47
N ALA A 133 -4.95 -16.45 -17.11
CA ALA A 133 -4.12 -15.35 -17.58
C ALA A 133 -3.82 -15.37 -19.09
N GLU A 134 -3.99 -16.51 -19.79
CA GLU A 134 -3.84 -16.62 -21.26
C GLU A 134 -4.99 -16.00 -22.05
N ALA A 135 -6.09 -15.63 -21.38
CA ALA A 135 -7.28 -15.10 -22.05
C ALA A 135 -6.95 -13.85 -22.89
N PRO A 136 -7.54 -13.73 -24.11
CA PRO A 136 -7.25 -12.60 -25.00
C PRO A 136 -7.50 -11.23 -24.36
N GLN A 137 -8.49 -11.11 -23.48
CA GLN A 137 -8.81 -9.87 -22.77
C GLN A 137 -7.69 -9.48 -21.80
N VAL A 138 -7.02 -10.45 -21.16
CA VAL A 138 -5.86 -10.20 -20.30
C VAL A 138 -4.71 -9.63 -21.12
N LYS A 139 -4.40 -10.27 -22.26
CA LYS A 139 -3.37 -9.77 -23.18
C LYS A 139 -3.65 -8.34 -23.64
N LYS A 140 -4.88 -8.02 -24.01
CA LYS A 140 -5.28 -6.66 -24.40
C LYS A 140 -5.06 -5.66 -23.27
N THR A 141 -5.41 -6.04 -22.02
CA THR A 141 -5.21 -5.21 -20.82
C THR A 141 -3.72 -4.95 -20.56
N VAL A 142 -2.87 -5.97 -20.67
CA VAL A 142 -1.41 -5.84 -20.54
C VAL A 142 -0.85 -4.93 -21.63
N ASP A 143 -1.22 -5.13 -22.89
CA ASP A 143 -0.76 -4.30 -24.01
C ASP A 143 -1.24 -2.85 -23.88
N PHE A 144 -2.46 -2.65 -23.38
CA PHE A 144 -2.99 -1.31 -23.08
C PHE A 144 -2.13 -0.62 -22.00
N ALA A 145 -1.85 -1.31 -20.90
CA ALA A 145 -1.03 -0.77 -19.82
C ALA A 145 0.37 -0.39 -20.32
N VAL A 146 1.04 -1.25 -21.08
CA VAL A 146 2.37 -0.97 -21.63
C VAL A 146 2.35 0.21 -22.61
N ARG A 147 1.34 0.28 -23.49
CA ARG A 147 1.19 1.38 -24.46
C ARG A 147 1.03 2.74 -23.79
N HIS A 148 0.37 2.78 -22.65
CA HIS A 148 0.05 4.00 -21.93
C HIS A 148 0.92 4.24 -20.70
N ASP A 149 2.01 3.48 -20.57
CA ASP A 149 2.97 3.57 -19.45
C ASP A 149 2.32 3.38 -18.06
N LEU A 150 1.28 2.54 -17.97
CA LEU A 150 0.56 2.23 -16.73
C LEU A 150 1.16 1.04 -16.00
N TYR A 151 1.01 1.02 -14.68
CA TYR A 151 1.28 -0.16 -13.86
C TYR A 151 0.10 -1.14 -13.91
N LEU A 152 0.40 -2.42 -13.71
CA LEU A 152 -0.59 -3.47 -13.45
C LEU A 152 -0.52 -3.86 -11.99
N HIS A 153 -1.64 -3.88 -11.27
CA HIS A 153 -1.72 -4.41 -9.91
C HIS A 153 -2.44 -5.76 -9.99
N ALA A 154 -1.65 -6.84 -9.90
CA ALA A 154 -2.10 -8.19 -10.22
C ALA A 154 -2.15 -9.08 -8.98
N HIS A 155 -3.35 -9.52 -8.60
CA HIS A 155 -3.58 -10.65 -7.72
C HIS A 155 -3.43 -11.92 -8.56
N ALA A 156 -2.25 -12.48 -8.57
CA ALA A 156 -1.87 -13.57 -9.45
C ALA A 156 -1.06 -14.63 -8.69
N ASP A 157 -1.29 -15.90 -9.01
CA ASP A 157 -0.36 -16.96 -8.66
C ASP A 157 0.89 -16.92 -9.57
N ASP A 158 1.85 -17.79 -9.30
CA ASP A 158 3.14 -17.84 -9.99
C ASP A 158 2.98 -18.04 -11.51
N GLU A 159 2.10 -18.97 -11.92
CA GLU A 159 1.85 -19.26 -13.33
C GLU A 159 1.23 -18.05 -14.04
N ALA A 160 0.22 -17.43 -13.43
CA ALA A 160 -0.42 -16.25 -14.00
C ALA A 160 0.55 -15.06 -14.09
N LEU A 161 1.42 -14.86 -13.09
CA LEU A 161 2.46 -13.83 -13.11
C LEU A 161 3.41 -14.01 -14.31
N GLU A 162 3.88 -15.22 -14.53
CA GLU A 162 4.75 -15.54 -15.68
C GLU A 162 4.04 -15.31 -17.02
N ILE A 163 2.74 -15.64 -17.11
CA ILE A 163 1.94 -15.40 -18.31
C ILE A 163 1.79 -13.90 -18.58
N LEU A 164 1.58 -13.07 -17.56
CA LEU A 164 1.51 -11.62 -17.74
C LEU A 164 2.78 -11.06 -18.37
N PHE A 165 3.97 -11.48 -17.90
CA PHE A 165 5.24 -11.08 -18.50
C PHE A 165 5.48 -11.69 -19.90
N ARG A 166 4.93 -12.89 -20.19
CA ARG A 166 4.97 -13.46 -21.54
C ARG A 166 4.10 -12.68 -22.51
N HIS A 167 2.96 -12.13 -22.09
CA HIS A 167 2.15 -11.25 -22.93
C HIS A 167 2.93 -10.00 -23.36
N ASN A 168 3.66 -9.38 -22.44
CA ASN A 168 4.52 -8.26 -22.74
C ASN A 168 5.64 -8.11 -21.71
N PRO A 169 6.91 -8.36 -22.09
CA PRO A 169 8.06 -8.25 -21.17
C PRO A 169 8.31 -6.84 -20.62
N LYS A 170 7.68 -5.80 -21.21
CA LYS A 170 7.77 -4.41 -20.72
C LYS A 170 6.71 -4.07 -19.68
N ALA A 171 5.86 -5.01 -19.32
CA ALA A 171 4.83 -4.79 -18.29
C ALA A 171 5.48 -4.38 -16.96
N LYS A 172 4.89 -3.38 -16.31
CA LYS A 172 5.25 -2.93 -14.95
C LYS A 172 4.23 -3.51 -13.99
N ILE A 173 4.64 -4.44 -13.12
CA ILE A 173 3.71 -5.20 -12.30
C ILE A 173 3.97 -4.96 -10.80
N VAL A 174 2.92 -4.55 -10.09
CA VAL A 174 2.81 -4.65 -8.63
C VAL A 174 2.08 -5.97 -8.34
N TRP A 175 2.81 -6.93 -7.79
CA TRP A 175 2.29 -8.27 -7.50
C TRP A 175 1.63 -8.28 -6.13
N ALA A 176 0.31 -8.27 -6.12
CA ALA A 176 -0.48 -8.29 -4.90
C ALA A 176 -0.18 -9.55 -4.07
N HIS A 177 -0.05 -9.37 -2.76
CA HIS A 177 0.21 -10.42 -1.77
C HIS A 177 1.51 -11.21 -2.03
N THR A 178 2.34 -10.79 -2.98
CA THR A 178 3.56 -11.53 -3.37
C THR A 178 3.25 -13.03 -3.57
N GLY A 179 2.15 -13.33 -4.29
CA GLY A 179 1.68 -14.69 -4.56
C GLY A 179 1.20 -15.49 -3.34
N PHE A 180 0.88 -14.85 -2.22
CA PHE A 180 0.43 -15.43 -0.93
C PHE A 180 1.38 -16.44 -0.30
N PHE A 181 1.68 -17.53 -1.01
CA PHE A 181 2.41 -18.69 -0.50
C PHE A 181 3.72 -18.97 -1.25
N THR A 182 4.06 -18.18 -2.27
CA THR A 182 5.31 -18.33 -3.02
C THR A 182 6.51 -18.26 -2.06
N ALA A 183 7.38 -19.25 -2.09
CA ALA A 183 8.53 -19.31 -1.20
C ALA A 183 9.46 -18.09 -1.39
N PRO A 184 10.11 -17.55 -0.33
CA PRO A 184 11.01 -16.40 -0.44
C PRO A 184 12.11 -16.56 -1.49
N GLU A 185 12.64 -17.77 -1.67
CA GLU A 185 13.64 -18.09 -2.69
C GLU A 185 13.08 -17.94 -4.11
N GLN A 186 11.82 -18.34 -4.31
CA GLN A 186 11.14 -18.18 -5.60
C GLN A 186 10.80 -16.70 -5.86
N VAL A 187 10.41 -15.95 -4.82
CA VAL A 187 10.24 -14.48 -4.92
C VAL A 187 11.53 -13.82 -5.37
N ALA A 188 12.69 -14.20 -4.77
CA ALA A 188 14.00 -13.70 -5.19
C ALA A 188 14.29 -13.99 -6.66
N ALA A 189 14.01 -15.22 -7.14
CA ALA A 189 14.20 -15.59 -8.54
C ALA A 189 13.34 -14.74 -9.49
N TYR A 190 12.08 -14.44 -9.11
CA TYR A 190 11.23 -13.56 -9.90
C TYR A 190 11.74 -12.12 -9.91
N LEU A 191 12.21 -11.60 -8.78
CA LEU A 191 12.79 -10.26 -8.70
C LEU A 191 14.05 -10.10 -9.54
N GLU A 192 14.88 -11.15 -9.66
CA GLU A 192 16.05 -11.19 -10.55
C GLU A 192 15.64 -11.24 -12.03
N ARG A 193 14.64 -12.07 -12.33
CA ARG A 193 14.18 -12.29 -13.71
C ARG A 193 13.40 -11.09 -14.28
N TYR A 194 12.62 -10.40 -13.43
CA TYR A 194 11.69 -9.35 -13.84
C TYR A 194 12.04 -8.00 -13.20
N PRO A 195 12.85 -7.16 -13.83
CA PRO A 195 13.25 -5.86 -13.29
C PRO A 195 12.09 -4.91 -13.00
N ALA A 196 10.97 -5.06 -13.71
CA ALA A 196 9.76 -4.26 -13.53
C ALA A 196 8.67 -4.96 -12.69
N LEU A 197 9.07 -5.80 -11.73
CA LEU A 197 8.21 -6.45 -10.75
C LEU A 197 8.42 -5.83 -9.38
N TRP A 198 7.35 -5.46 -8.68
CA TRP A 198 7.33 -5.05 -7.27
C TRP A 198 6.38 -5.96 -6.50
N CYS A 199 6.76 -6.31 -5.28
CA CYS A 199 6.07 -7.24 -4.40
C CYS A 199 5.27 -6.47 -3.35
N GLU A 200 3.95 -6.55 -3.37
CA GLU A 200 3.09 -5.95 -2.37
C GLU A 200 2.75 -6.99 -1.29
N LEU A 201 2.71 -6.58 -0.01
CA LEU A 201 2.82 -7.46 1.15
C LEU A 201 1.52 -7.62 1.96
N SER A 202 0.39 -7.08 1.52
CA SER A 202 -0.88 -7.34 2.22
C SER A 202 -1.21 -8.83 2.26
N TYR A 203 -1.74 -9.32 3.36
CA TYR A 203 -2.04 -10.74 3.59
C TYR A 203 -0.88 -11.72 3.35
N ARG A 204 0.34 -11.22 3.16
CA ARG A 204 1.48 -12.10 2.93
C ARG A 204 1.89 -12.82 4.22
N GLY A 205 1.60 -14.11 4.28
CA GLY A 205 1.99 -14.96 5.40
C GLY A 205 3.51 -15.21 5.47
N GLY A 206 4.00 -15.61 6.64
CA GLY A 206 5.39 -16.05 6.83
C GLY A 206 6.42 -14.94 7.00
N ILE A 207 6.04 -13.64 6.84
CA ILE A 207 6.94 -12.52 7.08
C ILE A 207 7.38 -12.50 8.54
N THR A 208 6.44 -12.75 9.45
CA THR A 208 6.71 -12.79 10.88
C THR A 208 6.27 -14.11 11.51
N ALA A 209 6.96 -14.52 12.58
CA ALA A 209 6.55 -15.58 13.47
C ALA A 209 6.61 -15.05 14.92
N GLY A 210 5.49 -15.09 15.64
CA GLY A 210 5.39 -14.55 16.99
C GLY A 210 5.77 -13.06 17.08
N GLY A 211 5.44 -12.26 16.06
CA GLY A 211 5.77 -10.82 15.98
C GLY A 211 7.24 -10.52 15.61
N ARG A 212 8.07 -11.54 15.41
CA ARG A 212 9.47 -11.38 14.97
C ARG A 212 9.58 -11.61 13.47
N LEU A 213 10.33 -10.73 12.79
CA LEU A 213 10.67 -10.91 11.38
C LEU A 213 11.46 -12.21 11.20
N THR A 214 11.03 -13.06 10.25
CA THR A 214 11.74 -14.31 9.95
C THR A 214 13.05 -14.02 9.21
N ASP A 215 14.04 -14.91 9.37
CA ASP A 215 15.37 -14.71 8.77
C ASP A 215 15.33 -14.75 7.24
N GLU A 216 14.43 -15.55 6.66
CA GLU A 216 14.23 -15.62 5.21
C GLU A 216 13.75 -14.29 4.65
N TRP A 217 12.71 -13.71 5.26
CA TRP A 217 12.17 -12.41 4.82
C TRP A 217 13.11 -11.27 5.11
N ARG A 218 13.84 -11.30 6.26
CA ARG A 218 14.86 -10.30 6.55
C ARG A 218 15.91 -10.26 5.42
N ARG A 219 16.49 -11.43 5.07
CA ARG A 219 17.49 -11.50 3.99
C ARG A 219 16.93 -11.02 2.65
N LEU A 220 15.67 -11.35 2.35
CA LEU A 220 15.02 -10.95 1.11
C LEU A 220 14.83 -9.41 1.05
N PHE A 221 14.36 -8.80 2.14
CA PHE A 221 14.19 -7.35 2.23
C PHE A 221 15.53 -6.59 2.18
N GLU A 222 16.56 -7.10 2.83
CA GLU A 222 17.89 -6.49 2.81
C GLU A 222 18.57 -6.62 1.43
N ARG A 223 18.29 -7.72 0.71
CA ARG A 223 18.83 -7.94 -0.65
C ARG A 223 18.12 -7.11 -1.71
N TYR A 224 16.81 -6.90 -1.59
CA TYR A 224 15.99 -6.18 -2.56
C TYR A 224 15.16 -5.06 -1.90
N PRO A 225 15.80 -4.11 -1.21
CA PRO A 225 15.09 -3.14 -0.36
C PRO A 225 14.17 -2.22 -1.15
N ASP A 226 14.39 -2.10 -2.45
CA ASP A 226 13.68 -1.21 -3.37
C ASP A 226 12.51 -1.89 -4.13
N ARG A 227 12.17 -3.14 -3.76
CA ARG A 227 11.23 -3.96 -4.53
C ARG A 227 9.95 -4.33 -3.77
N PHE A 228 9.79 -3.90 -2.52
CA PHE A 228 8.65 -4.24 -1.68
C PHE A 228 7.80 -3.01 -1.36
N LEU A 229 6.48 -3.24 -1.27
CA LEU A 229 5.45 -2.26 -0.95
C LEU A 229 4.53 -2.82 0.14
N LEU A 230 4.03 -1.96 1.02
CA LEU A 230 3.01 -2.34 2.01
C LEU A 230 1.61 -2.15 1.43
N GLY A 231 0.62 -2.86 1.97
CA GLY A 231 -0.78 -2.67 1.61
C GLY A 231 -1.75 -3.14 2.69
N SER A 232 -2.90 -2.52 2.79
CA SER A 232 -3.94 -2.89 3.75
C SER A 232 -4.92 -3.93 3.20
N ASP A 233 -5.16 -3.89 1.91
CA ASP A 233 -6.18 -4.66 1.20
C ASP A 233 -7.55 -4.59 1.90
N THR A 234 -8.14 -3.40 1.90
CA THR A 234 -9.41 -3.09 2.55
C THR A 234 -10.63 -3.51 1.71
N TRP A 235 -10.64 -4.75 1.22
CA TRP A 235 -11.67 -5.26 0.30
C TRP A 235 -13.05 -5.51 0.96
N VAL A 236 -13.10 -5.59 2.32
CA VAL A 236 -14.30 -5.74 3.15
C VAL A 236 -14.28 -4.78 4.34
N ASN A 237 -15.44 -4.56 4.96
CA ASN A 237 -15.62 -3.60 6.06
C ASN A 237 -14.74 -3.91 7.26
N GLU A 238 -14.60 -5.18 7.64
CA GLU A 238 -13.81 -5.66 8.77
C GLU A 238 -12.31 -5.30 8.63
N ARG A 239 -11.85 -5.11 7.40
CA ARG A 239 -10.48 -4.65 7.12
C ARG A 239 -10.32 -3.18 7.45
N TRP A 240 -11.34 -2.37 7.23
CA TRP A 240 -11.35 -0.98 7.66
C TRP A 240 -11.37 -0.87 9.19
N ASP A 241 -12.16 -1.68 9.89
CA ASP A 241 -12.18 -1.73 11.35
C ASP A 241 -10.81 -2.11 11.95
N SER A 242 -10.05 -2.94 11.26
CA SER A 242 -8.71 -3.38 11.69
C SER A 242 -7.56 -2.56 11.09
N TYR A 243 -7.83 -1.51 10.32
CA TYR A 243 -6.83 -0.74 9.58
C TYR A 243 -5.66 -0.26 10.45
N GLY A 244 -5.96 0.37 11.59
CA GLY A 244 -4.94 0.85 12.53
C GLY A 244 -4.05 -0.26 13.07
N ARG A 245 -4.60 -1.43 13.35
CA ARG A 245 -3.84 -2.60 13.79
C ARG A 245 -2.89 -3.09 12.70
N THR A 246 -3.35 -3.18 11.48
CA THR A 246 -2.51 -3.56 10.31
C THR A 246 -1.32 -2.59 10.16
N MET A 247 -1.55 -1.28 10.26
CA MET A 247 -0.47 -0.28 10.18
C MET A 247 0.51 -0.39 11.35
N ALA A 248 0.03 -0.70 12.55
CA ALA A 248 0.88 -0.93 13.72
C ALA A 248 1.73 -2.20 13.57
N GLU A 249 1.17 -3.28 13.05
CA GLU A 249 1.88 -4.53 12.77
C GLU A 249 3.02 -4.30 11.76
N TYR A 250 2.78 -3.54 10.70
CA TYR A 250 3.83 -3.16 9.75
C TYR A 250 4.97 -2.40 10.43
N ARG A 251 4.67 -1.40 11.24
CA ARG A 251 5.71 -0.67 11.99
C ARG A 251 6.48 -1.58 12.95
N GLY A 252 5.80 -2.53 13.58
CA GLY A 252 6.39 -3.47 14.52
C GLY A 252 7.49 -4.35 13.90
N TRP A 253 7.30 -4.85 12.69
CA TRP A 253 8.34 -5.65 12.04
C TRP A 253 9.31 -4.79 11.21
N LEU A 254 8.90 -3.66 10.65
CA LEU A 254 9.80 -2.70 10.00
C LEU A 254 10.87 -2.18 10.97
N ALA A 255 10.52 -1.96 12.24
CA ALA A 255 11.48 -1.55 13.28
C ALA A 255 12.59 -2.56 13.53
N GLN A 256 12.46 -3.81 13.05
CA GLN A 256 13.48 -4.85 13.16
C GLN A 256 14.47 -4.87 11.98
N LEU A 257 14.27 -4.01 10.98
CA LEU A 257 15.14 -3.84 9.81
C LEU A 257 16.07 -2.64 10.00
N PRO A 258 17.20 -2.60 9.26
CA PRO A 258 17.95 -1.36 9.11
C PRO A 258 17.04 -0.21 8.66
N ARG A 259 17.20 0.97 9.28
CA ARG A 259 16.28 2.11 9.06
C ARG A 259 16.10 2.45 7.58
N THR A 260 17.17 2.41 6.80
CA THR A 260 17.14 2.69 5.36
C THR A 260 16.25 1.70 4.59
N VAL A 261 16.32 0.40 4.93
CA VAL A 261 15.48 -0.65 4.35
C VAL A 261 14.02 -0.46 4.77
N ALA A 262 13.79 -0.20 6.06
CA ALA A 262 12.45 0.05 6.59
C ALA A 262 11.78 1.24 5.90
N GLU A 263 12.48 2.37 5.73
CA GLU A 263 11.96 3.55 5.04
C GLU A 263 11.66 3.29 3.56
N GLN A 264 12.49 2.51 2.88
CA GLN A 264 12.24 2.14 1.48
C GLN A 264 10.94 1.36 1.35
N ILE A 265 10.74 0.32 2.15
CA ILE A 265 9.53 -0.52 2.11
C ILE A 265 8.31 0.28 2.58
N ALA A 266 8.47 1.09 3.64
CA ALA A 266 7.37 1.84 4.24
C ALA A 266 6.72 2.83 3.27
N TRP A 267 7.51 3.57 2.47
CA TRP A 267 6.98 4.65 1.65
C TRP A 267 7.86 5.07 0.46
N ARG A 268 9.22 5.03 0.57
CA ARG A 268 10.11 5.57 -0.47
C ARG A 268 10.00 4.82 -1.80
N ASN A 269 9.77 3.50 -1.77
CA ASN A 269 9.58 2.72 -2.99
C ASN A 269 8.34 3.17 -3.75
N ALA A 270 7.23 3.36 -3.06
CA ALA A 270 6.00 3.86 -3.68
C ALA A 270 6.18 5.28 -4.22
N GLU A 271 6.86 6.18 -3.48
CA GLU A 271 7.17 7.50 -4.00
C GLU A 271 7.98 7.44 -5.29
N ARG A 272 9.04 6.64 -5.32
CA ARG A 272 9.87 6.49 -6.53
C ARG A 272 9.09 5.94 -7.71
N LEU A 273 8.17 5.01 -7.49
CA LEU A 273 7.37 4.39 -8.55
C LEU A 273 6.33 5.33 -9.13
N PHE A 274 5.63 6.06 -8.28
CA PHE A 274 4.40 6.74 -8.67
C PHE A 274 4.52 8.26 -8.75
N ARG A 275 5.53 8.90 -8.15
CA ARG A 275 5.79 10.32 -8.39
C ARG A 275 6.42 10.50 -9.77
N ARG A 276 5.61 11.04 -10.66
CA ARG A 276 6.02 11.46 -12.01
C ARG A 276 6.34 12.94 -12.04
#